data_402499d18f6cf3c8e2fa8e8fe4b79c49
#
_entry.id   402499d18f6cf3c8e2fa8e8fe4b79c49
#
_cell.length_a   1.000
_cell.length_b   1.000
_cell.length_c   1.000
_cell.angle_alpha   90.00
_cell.angle_beta   90.00
_cell.angle_gamma   90.00
#
_symmetry.space_group_name_H-M   'P 1'
#
loop_
_entity.id
_entity.type
_entity.pdbx_description
1 polymer ?
#
loop_
_entity_poly.entity_id
_entity_poly.type
_entity_poly.pdbx_seq_one_letter_code
_entity_poly.pdbx_strand_id
1 'polypeptide(L)'
;MKLTIAPLSTPLSITAAAQQAIIAADRLFIQTEQHPSAYWLKGSGIEYGSMDDLYESCYDFDELNAAVAQRLLEGDTDTVYAPVGRGVGSALLEAIRTRADETGAKLSILSASGYAEAALCAAGQPTGSVRILSANELPCRIDTSVPLCIEEVDTPIRAGEVKLALGEYYPDEHGVTLACMDERGAYHCSDIKLYELDRQRNSFFAATVLIVPPAALEQLDRHGMDSLVDVLKRLRGENGCPWDREQTHMSLRNTMIEEAYEAVDAIERDDMDALCEELGDVLLQIVFHAQIETEASDFTIRDVTTGIVKKLMYRHPHVFSALKVSGTEEVLKNWEELKKKEKHIHSATEAMKAVPQCFPSLMRAGKLQKRAAATGFDMDASAALSAVTEAAERIRTEYADSADKDTLYLLAEELLFAAVYVMRALGLDAELTLRDAGSAFLDAFAKVEHESRQNGTKLGPLTPDGLHALLQRAK
;
A
#
# COMPACT_ATOMS: atom_id res chain seq x y z
N MET A 1 19.85 -24.92 -36.75
CA MET A 1 19.08 -23.68 -36.98
C MET A 1 19.46 -22.65 -35.94
N LYS A 2 19.58 -21.39 -36.33
CA LYS A 2 19.80 -20.24 -35.40
C LYS A 2 18.67 -19.24 -35.61
N LEU A 3 18.06 -18.78 -34.50
CA LEU A 3 17.14 -17.66 -34.50
C LEU A 3 17.86 -16.43 -33.97
N THR A 4 17.91 -15.36 -34.76
CA THR A 4 18.46 -14.07 -34.32
C THR A 4 17.34 -13.05 -34.21
N ILE A 5 17.14 -12.47 -33.00
CA ILE A 5 16.23 -11.36 -32.78
C ILE A 5 17.02 -10.07 -33.02
N ALA A 6 16.62 -9.31 -34.02
CA ALA A 6 17.29 -8.08 -34.48
C ALA A 6 16.27 -6.93 -34.50
N PRO A 7 16.04 -6.24 -33.37
CA PRO A 7 14.95 -5.28 -33.26
C PRO A 7 15.05 -4.11 -34.25
N LEU A 8 13.90 -3.75 -34.82
CA LEU A 8 13.68 -2.59 -35.66
C LEU A 8 13.19 -1.43 -34.78
N SER A 9 14.08 -0.58 -34.33
CA SER A 9 13.67 0.62 -33.58
C SER A 9 13.12 1.69 -34.55
N THR A 10 13.82 2.79 -34.75
CA THR A 10 13.45 3.75 -35.81
C THR A 10 14.39 3.57 -37.01
N PRO A 11 13.99 3.96 -38.22
CA PRO A 11 14.89 3.91 -39.40
C PRO A 11 16.23 4.62 -39.17
N LEU A 12 16.27 5.62 -38.29
CA LEU A 12 17.46 6.42 -37.96
C LEU A 12 18.28 5.86 -36.81
N SER A 13 17.74 4.91 -36.03
CA SER A 13 18.37 4.39 -34.80
C SER A 13 18.56 2.89 -34.76
N ILE A 14 18.41 2.20 -35.90
CA ILE A 14 18.75 0.76 -36.02
C ILE A 14 20.23 0.56 -35.72
N THR A 15 20.55 -0.34 -34.80
CA THR A 15 21.96 -0.63 -34.49
C THR A 15 22.66 -1.27 -35.66
N ALA A 16 23.95 -1.00 -35.85
CA ALA A 16 24.74 -1.58 -36.94
C ALA A 16 24.70 -3.12 -36.92
N ALA A 17 24.67 -3.74 -35.73
CA ALA A 17 24.57 -5.19 -35.60
C ALA A 17 23.22 -5.74 -36.10
N ALA A 18 22.11 -5.06 -35.75
CA ALA A 18 20.77 -5.43 -36.21
C ALA A 18 20.64 -5.22 -37.72
N GLN A 19 21.14 -4.10 -38.24
CA GLN A 19 21.15 -3.82 -39.68
C GLN A 19 21.91 -4.87 -40.47
N GLN A 20 23.11 -5.25 -40.03
CA GLN A 20 23.90 -6.30 -40.66
C GLN A 20 23.19 -7.66 -40.65
N ALA A 21 22.59 -8.03 -39.49
CA ALA A 21 21.87 -9.29 -39.39
C ALA A 21 20.64 -9.34 -40.32
N ILE A 22 19.91 -8.23 -40.43
CA ILE A 22 18.73 -8.10 -41.30
C ILE A 22 19.14 -8.19 -42.80
N ILE A 23 20.19 -7.46 -43.20
CA ILE A 23 20.66 -7.47 -44.60
C ILE A 23 21.22 -8.85 -45.03
N ALA A 24 21.84 -9.55 -44.08
CA ALA A 24 22.46 -10.86 -44.33
C ALA A 24 21.49 -12.05 -44.08
N ALA A 25 20.23 -11.80 -43.80
CA ALA A 25 19.26 -12.86 -43.46
C ALA A 25 18.83 -13.65 -44.68
N ASP A 26 18.96 -14.98 -44.62
CA ASP A 26 18.37 -15.90 -45.61
C ASP A 26 16.84 -15.98 -45.46
N ARG A 27 16.35 -15.81 -44.24
CA ARG A 27 14.93 -15.81 -43.90
C ARG A 27 14.67 -14.72 -42.86
N LEU A 28 13.92 -13.69 -43.26
CA LEU A 28 13.60 -12.54 -42.40
C LEU A 28 12.09 -12.48 -42.15
N PHE A 29 11.73 -12.29 -40.89
CA PHE A 29 10.37 -11.92 -40.49
C PHE A 29 10.38 -10.59 -39.74
N ILE A 30 9.37 -9.76 -40.02
CA ILE A 30 9.09 -8.54 -39.27
C ILE A 30 7.81 -8.70 -38.47
N GLN A 31 7.67 -7.93 -37.40
CA GLN A 31 6.49 -7.97 -36.54
C GLN A 31 5.26 -7.45 -37.32
N THR A 32 5.38 -6.29 -37.97
CA THR A 32 4.28 -5.65 -38.70
C THR A 32 4.79 -4.77 -39.83
N GLU A 33 4.03 -4.70 -40.92
CA GLU A 33 4.26 -3.79 -42.03
C GLU A 33 3.81 -2.35 -41.73
N GLN A 34 3.02 -2.14 -40.70
CA GLN A 34 2.46 -0.82 -40.34
C GLN A 34 3.48 0.09 -39.61
N HIS A 35 4.72 -0.37 -39.41
CA HIS A 35 5.77 0.38 -38.78
C HIS A 35 6.65 1.15 -39.81
N PRO A 36 7.07 2.39 -39.54
CA PRO A 36 7.93 3.19 -40.44
C PRO A 36 9.21 2.47 -40.88
N SER A 37 9.78 1.64 -40.04
CA SER A 37 10.98 0.84 -40.42
C SER A 37 10.71 -0.20 -41.51
N ALA A 38 9.46 -0.61 -41.75
CA ALA A 38 9.11 -1.48 -42.89
C ALA A 38 9.30 -0.76 -44.22
N TYR A 39 9.06 0.54 -44.29
CA TYR A 39 9.34 1.35 -45.48
C TYR A 39 10.85 1.39 -45.83
N TRP A 40 11.71 1.42 -44.80
CA TRP A 40 13.16 1.33 -45.00
C TRP A 40 13.56 -0.03 -45.62
N LEU A 41 12.99 -1.13 -45.13
CA LEU A 41 13.23 -2.48 -45.69
C LEU A 41 12.79 -2.55 -47.16
N LYS A 42 11.57 -2.09 -47.47
CA LYS A 42 11.04 -2.04 -48.87
C LYS A 42 11.93 -1.18 -49.77
N GLY A 43 12.33 0.00 -49.27
CA GLY A 43 13.22 0.90 -50.02
C GLY A 43 14.63 0.37 -50.23
N SER A 44 15.09 -0.56 -49.38
CA SER A 44 16.38 -1.24 -49.48
C SER A 44 16.31 -2.54 -50.31
N GLY A 45 15.14 -2.94 -50.83
CA GLY A 45 14.96 -4.14 -51.61
C GLY A 45 15.13 -5.45 -50.83
N ILE A 46 14.92 -5.41 -49.49
CA ILE A 46 15.04 -6.58 -48.62
C ILE A 46 13.71 -7.31 -48.57
N GLU A 47 13.72 -8.61 -48.92
CA GLU A 47 12.55 -9.47 -48.85
C GLU A 47 12.32 -9.93 -47.41
N TYR A 48 11.06 -9.95 -46.94
CA TYR A 48 10.67 -10.40 -45.63
C TYR A 48 9.27 -10.98 -45.60
N GLY A 49 8.97 -11.80 -44.58
CA GLY A 49 7.61 -12.15 -44.19
C GLY A 49 7.12 -11.24 -43.03
N SER A 50 5.79 -11.02 -42.96
CA SER A 50 5.15 -10.28 -41.86
C SER A 50 4.46 -11.25 -40.91
N MET A 51 4.24 -10.81 -39.67
CA MET A 51 3.40 -11.52 -38.70
C MET A 51 1.96 -10.94 -38.63
N ASP A 52 1.62 -9.98 -39.49
CA ASP A 52 0.32 -9.28 -39.44
C ASP A 52 -0.86 -10.24 -39.57
N ASP A 53 -0.75 -11.31 -40.39
CA ASP A 53 -1.78 -12.33 -40.53
C ASP A 53 -2.04 -13.13 -39.23
N LEU A 54 -1.02 -13.33 -38.41
CA LEU A 54 -1.20 -13.95 -37.09
C LEU A 54 -1.92 -13.02 -36.12
N TYR A 55 -1.61 -11.71 -36.15
CA TYR A 55 -2.32 -10.72 -35.36
C TYR A 55 -3.82 -10.62 -35.71
N GLU A 56 -4.18 -10.89 -36.94
CA GLU A 56 -5.57 -10.91 -37.43
C GLU A 56 -6.32 -12.20 -37.09
N SER A 57 -5.62 -13.34 -37.00
CA SER A 57 -6.21 -14.68 -36.91
C SER A 57 -6.25 -15.27 -35.49
N CYS A 58 -5.33 -14.90 -34.61
CA CYS A 58 -5.28 -15.42 -33.25
C CYS A 58 -6.30 -14.73 -32.32
N TYR A 59 -6.91 -15.52 -31.46
CA TYR A 59 -7.98 -15.05 -30.57
C TYR A 59 -7.45 -14.27 -29.35
N ASP A 60 -6.28 -14.66 -28.84
CA ASP A 60 -5.64 -14.02 -27.69
C ASP A 60 -4.10 -13.95 -27.86
N PHE A 61 -3.45 -13.26 -26.90
CA PHE A 61 -2.01 -13.09 -26.95
C PHE A 61 -1.21 -14.36 -26.67
N ASP A 62 -1.75 -15.32 -25.94
CA ASP A 62 -1.05 -16.57 -25.66
C ASP A 62 -1.00 -17.44 -26.93
N GLU A 63 -2.11 -17.53 -27.66
CA GLU A 63 -2.18 -18.16 -28.96
C GLU A 63 -1.26 -17.47 -29.97
N LEU A 64 -1.28 -16.14 -30.03
CA LEU A 64 -0.42 -15.33 -30.89
C LEU A 64 1.06 -15.59 -30.59
N ASN A 65 1.49 -15.54 -29.34
CA ASN A 65 2.88 -15.77 -28.97
C ASN A 65 3.36 -17.16 -29.34
N ALA A 66 2.51 -18.19 -29.17
CA ALA A 66 2.81 -19.55 -29.55
C ALA A 66 2.92 -19.69 -31.09
N ALA A 67 2.00 -19.07 -31.85
CA ALA A 67 2.00 -19.10 -33.32
C ALA A 67 3.22 -18.39 -33.91
N VAL A 68 3.59 -17.22 -33.34
CA VAL A 68 4.81 -16.49 -33.74
C VAL A 68 6.05 -17.35 -33.48
N ALA A 69 6.19 -17.91 -32.27
CA ALA A 69 7.31 -18.77 -31.92
C ALA A 69 7.42 -20.01 -32.83
N GLN A 70 6.28 -20.62 -33.20
CA GLN A 70 6.22 -21.73 -34.12
C GLN A 70 6.69 -21.32 -35.53
N ARG A 71 6.18 -20.22 -36.09
CA ARG A 71 6.54 -19.71 -37.42
C ARG A 71 8.03 -19.37 -37.52
N LEU A 72 8.60 -18.76 -36.49
CA LEU A 72 10.02 -18.39 -36.46
C LEU A 72 10.96 -19.59 -36.42
N LEU A 73 10.55 -20.67 -35.76
CA LEU A 73 11.36 -21.87 -35.52
C LEU A 73 10.92 -23.07 -36.41
N GLU A 74 10.16 -22.82 -37.44
CA GLU A 74 9.77 -23.84 -38.43
C GLU A 74 10.88 -24.07 -39.46
N GLY A 75 11.25 -25.37 -39.68
CA GLY A 75 12.29 -25.79 -40.62
C GLY A 75 13.71 -25.64 -40.05
N ASP A 76 14.72 -25.77 -40.95
CA ASP A 76 16.14 -25.83 -40.57
C ASP A 76 16.94 -24.56 -40.95
N THR A 77 16.29 -23.60 -41.62
CA THR A 77 16.94 -22.36 -42.11
C THR A 77 17.17 -21.37 -40.98
N ASP A 78 18.36 -20.78 -40.94
CA ASP A 78 18.66 -19.68 -40.00
C ASP A 78 17.70 -18.51 -40.25
N THR A 79 17.05 -18.05 -39.19
CA THR A 79 15.99 -17.07 -39.27
C THR A 79 16.37 -15.81 -38.49
N VAL A 80 16.07 -14.65 -39.06
CA VAL A 80 16.12 -13.36 -38.35
C VAL A 80 14.69 -12.90 -38.11
N TYR A 81 14.40 -12.54 -36.86
CA TYR A 81 13.16 -11.87 -36.48
C TYR A 81 13.44 -10.43 -36.12
N ALA A 82 12.75 -9.53 -36.76
CA ALA A 82 12.91 -8.09 -36.56
C ALA A 82 11.64 -7.51 -35.93
N PRO A 83 11.48 -7.61 -34.59
CA PRO A 83 10.38 -6.96 -33.85
C PRO A 83 10.53 -5.46 -33.88
N VAL A 84 9.44 -4.74 -33.72
CA VAL A 84 9.45 -3.27 -33.58
C VAL A 84 9.86 -2.86 -32.15
N GLY A 85 10.38 -1.65 -31.99
CA GLY A 85 10.78 -1.13 -30.69
C GLY A 85 12.08 -1.73 -30.13
N ARG A 86 12.11 -1.97 -28.82
CA ARG A 86 13.31 -2.48 -28.11
C ARG A 86 13.54 -3.97 -28.29
N GLY A 87 12.55 -4.70 -28.78
CA GLY A 87 12.63 -6.15 -28.91
C GLY A 87 11.31 -6.83 -28.68
N VAL A 88 11.34 -8.05 -28.15
CA VAL A 88 10.14 -8.84 -27.85
C VAL A 88 9.73 -8.69 -26.40
N GLY A 89 8.43 -8.63 -26.14
CA GLY A 89 7.87 -8.68 -24.79
C GLY A 89 8.21 -9.98 -24.05
N SER A 90 8.09 -9.97 -22.73
CA SER A 90 8.48 -11.10 -21.87
C SER A 90 7.77 -12.40 -22.25
N ALA A 91 6.45 -12.35 -22.49
CA ALA A 91 5.65 -13.52 -22.83
C ALA A 91 6.05 -14.15 -24.19
N LEU A 92 6.24 -13.31 -25.24
CA LEU A 92 6.70 -13.80 -26.52
C LEU A 92 8.13 -14.36 -26.44
N LEU A 93 9.02 -13.72 -25.69
CA LEU A 93 10.39 -14.21 -25.50
C LEU A 93 10.41 -15.57 -24.79
N GLU A 94 9.53 -15.79 -23.82
CA GLU A 94 9.38 -17.06 -23.13
C GLU A 94 8.86 -18.16 -24.08
N ALA A 95 7.84 -17.86 -24.89
CA ALA A 95 7.34 -18.77 -25.92
C ALA A 95 8.43 -19.16 -26.95
N ILE A 96 9.22 -18.17 -27.39
CA ILE A 96 10.35 -18.42 -28.31
C ILE A 96 11.41 -19.29 -27.64
N ARG A 97 11.76 -19.06 -26.38
CA ARG A 97 12.75 -19.87 -25.62
C ARG A 97 12.28 -21.32 -25.49
N THR A 98 11.04 -21.50 -25.02
CA THR A 98 10.46 -22.83 -24.90
C THR A 98 10.53 -23.59 -26.19
N ARG A 99 10.12 -22.96 -27.30
CA ARG A 99 10.14 -23.58 -28.60
C ARG A 99 11.57 -23.82 -29.13
N ALA A 100 12.51 -22.92 -28.85
CA ALA A 100 13.92 -23.08 -29.20
C ALA A 100 14.55 -24.28 -28.47
N ASP A 101 14.23 -24.47 -27.20
CA ASP A 101 14.69 -25.64 -26.43
C ASP A 101 14.15 -26.94 -26.97
N GLU A 102 12.87 -26.97 -27.36
CA GLU A 102 12.23 -28.16 -28.02
C GLU A 102 12.89 -28.54 -29.36
N THR A 103 13.26 -27.54 -30.15
CA THR A 103 13.81 -27.73 -31.50
C THR A 103 15.34 -27.80 -31.53
N GLY A 104 16.01 -27.52 -30.41
CA GLY A 104 17.47 -27.41 -30.33
C GLY A 104 18.04 -26.19 -31.04
N ALA A 105 17.23 -25.18 -31.33
CA ALA A 105 17.66 -23.98 -32.04
C ALA A 105 18.47 -23.05 -31.14
N LYS A 106 19.51 -22.40 -31.69
CA LYS A 106 20.31 -21.40 -30.96
C LYS A 106 19.65 -20.03 -31.04
N LEU A 107 19.30 -19.44 -29.89
CA LEU A 107 18.76 -18.11 -29.83
C LEU A 107 19.88 -17.07 -29.64
N SER A 108 19.83 -15.97 -30.39
CA SER A 108 20.69 -14.81 -30.31
C SER A 108 19.83 -13.54 -30.28
N ILE A 109 20.01 -12.67 -29.31
CA ILE A 109 19.27 -11.41 -29.19
C ILE A 109 20.26 -10.27 -29.33
N LEU A 110 20.04 -9.39 -30.30
CA LEU A 110 20.85 -8.23 -30.54
C LEU A 110 20.34 -7.04 -29.73
N SER A 111 21.25 -6.14 -29.36
CA SER A 111 20.90 -4.90 -28.69
C SER A 111 20.10 -3.98 -29.61
N ALA A 112 19.14 -3.27 -29.04
CA ALA A 112 18.35 -2.26 -29.72
C ALA A 112 18.48 -0.90 -29.04
N SER A 113 18.27 0.17 -29.79
CA SER A 113 17.90 1.48 -29.28
C SER A 113 16.38 1.51 -29.12
N GLY A 114 15.85 1.98 -27.97
CA GLY A 114 14.41 2.14 -27.81
C GLY A 114 13.87 3.40 -28.47
N TYR A 115 12.56 3.55 -28.47
CA TYR A 115 11.90 4.77 -28.93
C TYR A 115 12.17 5.94 -27.97
N ALA A 116 12.32 5.65 -26.69
CA ALA A 116 12.54 6.64 -25.64
C ALA A 116 13.77 7.49 -25.89
N GLU A 117 14.89 6.89 -26.21
CA GLU A 117 16.15 7.63 -26.42
C GLU A 117 16.03 8.58 -27.60
N ALA A 118 15.40 8.16 -28.70
CA ALA A 118 15.20 8.99 -29.89
C ALA A 118 14.21 10.12 -29.62
N ALA A 119 13.11 9.84 -28.89
CA ALA A 119 12.10 10.83 -28.51
C ALA A 119 12.67 11.85 -27.52
N LEU A 120 13.43 11.44 -26.52
CA LEU A 120 14.10 12.34 -25.56
C LEU A 120 15.09 13.27 -26.27
N CYS A 121 15.89 12.73 -27.19
CA CYS A 121 16.81 13.56 -27.99
C CYS A 121 16.03 14.59 -28.83
N ALA A 122 14.95 14.20 -29.48
CA ALA A 122 14.11 15.09 -30.29
C ALA A 122 13.44 16.18 -29.43
N ALA A 123 13.04 15.85 -28.19
CA ALA A 123 12.49 16.77 -27.23
C ALA A 123 13.55 17.66 -26.54
N GLY A 124 14.84 17.47 -26.84
CA GLY A 124 15.93 18.18 -26.17
C GLY A 124 16.08 17.84 -24.70
N GLN A 125 15.59 16.66 -24.29
CA GLN A 125 15.63 16.20 -22.90
C GLN A 125 16.85 15.31 -22.65
N PRO A 126 17.41 15.30 -21.42
CA PRO A 126 18.50 14.41 -21.06
C PRO A 126 18.06 12.95 -21.10
N THR A 127 18.94 12.07 -21.60
CA THR A 127 18.68 10.62 -21.69
C THR A 127 19.16 9.85 -20.45
N GLY A 128 19.88 10.52 -19.54
CA GLY A 128 20.32 9.94 -18.28
C GLY A 128 19.29 10.15 -17.18
N SER A 129 19.17 9.17 -16.27
CA SER A 129 18.25 9.23 -15.10
C SER A 129 16.76 9.35 -15.45
N VAL A 130 16.33 8.73 -16.56
CA VAL A 130 14.94 8.64 -16.98
C VAL A 130 14.44 7.22 -16.76
N ARG A 131 13.25 7.07 -16.21
CA ARG A 131 12.58 5.79 -16.10
C ARG A 131 11.77 5.53 -17.37
N ILE A 132 12.11 4.44 -18.08
CA ILE A 132 11.41 4.04 -19.29
C ILE A 132 10.41 2.95 -18.95
N LEU A 133 9.17 3.14 -19.39
CA LEU A 133 8.02 2.26 -19.14
C LEU A 133 7.36 1.92 -20.47
N SER A 134 6.71 0.75 -20.56
CA SER A 134 5.77 0.45 -21.65
C SER A 134 4.36 0.85 -21.21
N ALA A 135 3.60 1.46 -22.11
CA ALA A 135 2.18 1.76 -21.89
C ALA A 135 1.33 0.50 -21.68
N ASN A 136 1.83 -0.65 -22.15
CA ASN A 136 1.18 -1.96 -21.97
C ASN A 136 1.36 -2.56 -20.58
N GLU A 137 2.40 -2.16 -19.84
CA GLU A 137 2.77 -2.73 -18.55
C GLU A 137 3.18 -1.62 -17.56
N LEU A 138 2.27 -0.68 -17.29
CA LEU A 138 2.53 0.35 -16.29
C LEU A 138 2.60 -0.26 -14.89
N PRO A 139 3.60 0.10 -14.08
CA PRO A 139 3.72 -0.41 -12.72
C PRO A 139 2.61 0.16 -11.83
N CYS A 140 2.20 -0.62 -10.82
CA CYS A 140 1.24 -0.17 -9.81
C CYS A 140 1.71 1.04 -8.97
N ARG A 141 3.00 1.40 -9.06
CA ARG A 141 3.57 2.56 -8.37
C ARG A 141 4.46 3.33 -9.31
N ILE A 142 4.19 4.62 -9.41
CA ILE A 142 4.95 5.58 -10.23
C ILE A 142 5.73 6.49 -9.29
N ASP A 143 7.03 6.65 -9.57
CA ASP A 143 7.89 7.59 -8.88
C ASP A 143 7.85 8.93 -9.63
N THR A 144 7.22 9.93 -9.03
CA THR A 144 7.04 11.26 -9.60
C THR A 144 8.29 12.15 -9.48
N SER A 145 9.29 11.72 -8.75
CA SER A 145 10.54 12.48 -8.53
C SER A 145 11.54 12.38 -9.69
N VAL A 146 11.32 11.43 -10.60
CA VAL A 146 12.17 11.19 -11.76
C VAL A 146 11.38 11.36 -13.06
N PRO A 147 12.02 11.82 -14.16
CA PRO A 147 11.37 11.88 -15.45
C PRO A 147 10.94 10.49 -15.92
N LEU A 148 9.74 10.38 -16.50
CA LEU A 148 9.25 9.16 -17.10
C LEU A 148 9.22 9.30 -18.62
N CYS A 149 9.49 8.18 -19.29
CA CYS A 149 9.35 8.06 -20.73
C CYS A 149 8.51 6.80 -21.00
N ILE A 150 7.28 6.99 -21.46
CA ILE A 150 6.32 5.91 -21.67
C ILE A 150 6.24 5.62 -23.15
N GLU A 151 6.76 4.47 -23.57
CA GLU A 151 6.75 3.98 -24.94
C GLU A 151 5.42 3.28 -25.27
N GLU A 152 5.13 3.12 -26.55
CA GLU A 152 4.00 2.33 -27.05
C GLU A 152 2.61 2.91 -26.70
N VAL A 153 2.51 4.23 -26.66
CA VAL A 153 1.21 4.90 -26.57
C VAL A 153 0.55 4.89 -27.96
N ASP A 154 0.09 3.71 -28.37
CA ASP A 154 -0.20 3.37 -29.76
C ASP A 154 -1.62 3.67 -30.23
N THR A 155 -2.56 3.84 -29.30
CA THR A 155 -3.97 4.10 -29.60
C THR A 155 -4.55 5.15 -28.67
N PRO A 156 -5.67 5.82 -29.05
CA PRO A 156 -6.38 6.72 -28.15
C PRO A 156 -6.88 6.03 -26.87
N ILE A 157 -7.23 4.75 -26.94
CA ILE A 157 -7.65 3.96 -25.77
C ILE A 157 -6.47 3.80 -24.82
N ARG A 158 -5.31 3.39 -25.34
CA ARG A 158 -4.09 3.24 -24.54
C ARG A 158 -3.65 4.59 -23.93
N ALA A 159 -3.75 5.66 -24.70
CA ALA A 159 -3.50 7.01 -24.19
C ALA A 159 -4.45 7.38 -23.03
N GLY A 160 -5.72 6.97 -23.11
CA GLY A 160 -6.69 7.13 -22.02
C GLY A 160 -6.31 6.31 -20.78
N GLU A 161 -5.89 5.06 -20.93
CA GLU A 161 -5.41 4.21 -19.82
C GLU A 161 -4.17 4.81 -19.15
N VAL A 162 -3.20 5.26 -19.95
CA VAL A 162 -1.99 5.93 -19.45
C VAL A 162 -2.36 7.22 -18.71
N LYS A 163 -3.26 8.04 -19.26
CA LYS A 163 -3.76 9.27 -18.61
C LYS A 163 -4.38 8.95 -17.25
N LEU A 164 -5.26 7.96 -17.17
CA LEU A 164 -5.91 7.57 -15.91
C LEU A 164 -4.89 7.06 -14.88
N ALA A 165 -3.94 6.25 -15.31
CA ALA A 165 -2.89 5.74 -14.43
C ALA A 165 -1.98 6.86 -13.91
N LEU A 166 -1.62 7.83 -14.74
CA LEU A 166 -0.83 9.00 -14.35
C LEU A 166 -1.62 9.97 -13.49
N GLY A 167 -2.94 10.13 -13.72
CA GLY A 167 -3.83 11.00 -12.95
C GLY A 167 -4.00 10.60 -11.48
N GLU A 168 -3.59 9.38 -11.10
CA GLU A 168 -3.48 8.98 -9.69
C GLU A 168 -2.29 9.64 -8.97
N TYR A 169 -1.34 10.22 -9.72
CA TYR A 169 -0.10 10.79 -9.20
C TYR A 169 0.10 12.26 -9.58
N TYR A 170 -0.23 12.64 -10.81
CA TYR A 170 -0.02 13.97 -11.36
C TYR A 170 -1.33 14.73 -11.50
N PRO A 171 -1.36 16.05 -11.31
CA PRO A 171 -2.53 16.85 -11.57
C PRO A 171 -2.89 16.85 -13.07
N ASP A 172 -4.15 17.03 -13.38
CA ASP A 172 -4.67 17.11 -14.77
C ASP A 172 -3.92 18.14 -15.62
N GLU A 173 -3.54 19.27 -15.02
CA GLU A 173 -2.81 20.37 -15.66
C GLU A 173 -1.28 20.11 -15.80
N HIS A 174 -0.79 18.93 -15.39
CA HIS A 174 0.62 18.64 -15.52
C HIS A 174 1.07 18.67 -16.98
N GLY A 175 2.15 19.39 -17.27
CA GLY A 175 2.70 19.50 -18.62
C GLY A 175 3.45 18.22 -18.99
N VAL A 176 3.09 17.65 -20.15
CA VAL A 176 3.76 16.45 -20.69
C VAL A 176 4.10 16.69 -22.16
N THR A 177 5.10 16.00 -22.69
CA THR A 177 5.48 16.09 -24.09
C THR A 177 5.11 14.82 -24.83
N LEU A 178 4.26 14.90 -25.84
CA LEU A 178 3.92 13.82 -26.74
C LEU A 178 4.86 13.84 -27.94
N ALA A 179 5.63 12.79 -28.11
CA ALA A 179 6.58 12.61 -29.21
C ALA A 179 6.01 11.57 -30.20
N CYS A 180 5.72 12.02 -31.40
CA CYS A 180 5.19 11.21 -32.49
C CYS A 180 6.22 11.07 -33.60
N MET A 181 6.44 9.85 -34.09
CA MET A 181 7.39 9.58 -35.18
C MET A 181 6.70 9.73 -36.54
N ASP A 182 7.32 10.39 -37.49
CA ASP A 182 6.86 10.47 -38.87
C ASP A 182 7.27 9.25 -39.71
N GLU A 183 6.83 9.19 -40.95
CA GLU A 183 7.15 8.12 -41.91
C GLU A 183 8.65 8.00 -42.19
N ARG A 184 9.44 9.03 -41.93
CA ARG A 184 10.91 9.06 -42.10
C ARG A 184 11.66 8.63 -40.86
N GLY A 185 10.97 8.39 -39.77
CA GLY A 185 11.53 8.01 -38.48
C GLY A 185 12.01 9.18 -37.62
N ALA A 186 11.65 10.41 -37.96
CA ALA A 186 11.95 11.59 -37.15
C ALA A 186 10.80 11.85 -36.15
N TYR A 187 11.16 12.24 -34.93
CA TYR A 187 10.17 12.59 -33.90
C TYR A 187 9.78 14.06 -33.99
N HIS A 188 8.48 14.31 -33.89
CA HIS A 188 7.86 15.63 -33.72
C HIS A 188 7.25 15.69 -32.31
N CYS A 189 7.68 16.64 -31.52
CA CYS A 189 7.29 16.79 -30.13
C CYS A 189 6.24 17.90 -29.97
N SER A 190 5.22 17.66 -29.18
CA SER A 190 4.16 18.61 -28.84
C SER A 190 3.98 18.63 -27.33
N ASP A 191 4.06 19.80 -26.73
CA ASP A 191 3.75 19.99 -25.31
C ASP A 191 2.25 20.12 -25.13
N ILE A 192 1.70 19.30 -24.26
CA ILE A 192 0.27 19.22 -23.96
C ILE A 192 0.06 19.11 -22.45
N LYS A 193 -1.19 19.24 -21.99
CA LYS A 193 -1.58 18.92 -20.63
C LYS A 193 -1.97 17.44 -20.52
N LEU A 194 -1.75 16.84 -19.34
CA LEU A 194 -2.06 15.42 -19.13
C LEU A 194 -3.52 15.09 -19.47
N TYR A 195 -4.48 15.95 -19.09
CA TYR A 195 -5.90 15.76 -19.41
C TYR A 195 -6.22 15.78 -20.91
N GLU A 196 -5.33 16.31 -21.76
CA GLU A 196 -5.49 16.39 -23.20
C GLU A 196 -4.95 15.15 -23.94
N LEU A 197 -4.25 14.24 -23.24
CA LEU A 197 -3.50 13.15 -23.84
C LEU A 197 -4.35 12.29 -24.80
N ASP A 198 -5.51 11.81 -24.36
CA ASP A 198 -6.41 10.96 -25.15
C ASP A 198 -7.19 11.70 -26.25
N ARG A 199 -7.09 13.04 -26.28
CA ARG A 199 -7.76 13.90 -27.27
C ARG A 199 -6.90 14.21 -28.49
N GLN A 200 -5.66 13.74 -28.52
CA GLN A 200 -4.72 13.97 -29.60
C GLN A 200 -5.06 13.07 -30.80
N ARG A 201 -5.84 13.61 -31.75
CA ARG A 201 -6.29 12.87 -32.94
C ARG A 201 -5.12 12.68 -33.91
N ASN A 202 -5.05 11.47 -34.49
CA ASN A 202 -4.05 11.06 -35.51
C ASN A 202 -2.58 11.08 -35.03
N SER A 203 -2.34 11.02 -33.71
CA SER A 203 -0.99 11.10 -33.14
C SER A 203 -0.49 9.74 -32.62
N PHE A 204 -1.34 8.73 -32.57
CA PHE A 204 -1.04 7.48 -31.91
C PHE A 204 -0.68 6.36 -32.90
N PHE A 205 0.49 5.78 -32.72
CA PHE A 205 0.94 4.54 -33.35
C PHE A 205 2.09 3.94 -32.52
N ALA A 206 2.54 2.74 -32.87
CA ALA A 206 3.47 1.92 -32.04
C ALA A 206 4.73 2.64 -31.54
N ALA A 207 5.20 3.68 -32.24
CA ALA A 207 6.37 4.44 -31.86
C ALA A 207 6.04 5.77 -31.14
N THR A 208 4.79 5.99 -30.75
CA THR A 208 4.44 7.19 -29.96
C THR A 208 4.92 7.07 -28.54
N VAL A 209 5.57 8.12 -28.06
CA VAL A 209 6.21 8.18 -26.74
C VAL A 209 5.66 9.38 -25.97
N LEU A 210 5.31 9.14 -24.71
CA LEU A 210 4.96 10.21 -23.76
C LEU A 210 6.13 10.47 -22.81
N ILE A 211 6.59 11.72 -22.77
CA ILE A 211 7.62 12.17 -21.83
C ILE A 211 6.92 12.96 -20.73
N VAL A 212 7.07 12.49 -19.48
CA VAL A 212 6.46 13.09 -18.30
C VAL A 212 7.59 13.65 -17.43
N PRO A 213 7.71 14.97 -17.30
CA PRO A 213 8.69 15.58 -16.42
C PRO A 213 8.39 15.25 -14.95
N PRO A 214 9.39 15.29 -14.06
CA PRO A 214 9.14 15.11 -12.64
C PRO A 214 8.26 16.26 -12.12
N ALA A 215 7.46 15.95 -11.10
CA ALA A 215 6.68 16.95 -10.39
C ALA A 215 7.29 17.23 -9.01
N ALA A 216 7.40 18.50 -8.65
CA ALA A 216 7.72 18.86 -7.28
C ALA A 216 6.60 18.44 -6.32
N LEU A 217 6.95 18.16 -5.07
CA LEU A 217 5.99 17.70 -4.06
C LEU A 217 4.78 18.64 -3.94
N GLU A 218 5.02 19.95 -4.01
CA GLU A 218 4.02 20.99 -3.90
C GLU A 218 3.09 21.11 -5.12
N GLN A 219 3.39 20.38 -6.19
CA GLN A 219 2.60 20.36 -7.43
C GLN A 219 1.69 19.14 -7.53
N LEU A 220 1.82 18.19 -6.61
CA LEU A 220 1.02 16.96 -6.59
C LEU A 220 -0.29 17.19 -5.85
N ASP A 221 -1.40 16.70 -6.41
CA ASP A 221 -2.72 16.74 -5.76
C ASP A 221 -2.91 15.56 -4.79
N ARG A 222 -2.14 14.50 -4.96
CA ARG A 222 -2.20 13.28 -4.14
C ARG A 222 -0.81 12.87 -3.68
N HIS A 223 -0.73 12.43 -2.43
CA HIS A 223 0.53 12.09 -1.79
C HIS A 223 0.52 10.66 -1.25
N GLY A 224 1.63 9.96 -1.43
CA GLY A 224 1.84 8.64 -0.84
C GLY A 224 2.67 8.71 0.44
N MET A 225 2.95 7.54 1.01
CA MET A 225 3.79 7.40 2.21
C MET A 225 5.18 8.03 2.04
N ASP A 226 5.80 7.87 0.87
CA ASP A 226 7.13 8.43 0.59
C ASP A 226 7.09 9.97 0.62
N SER A 227 6.02 10.60 0.12
CA SER A 227 5.81 12.04 0.19
C SER A 227 5.74 12.54 1.64
N LEU A 228 5.04 11.83 2.52
CA LEU A 228 4.96 12.18 3.94
C LEU A 228 6.34 12.07 4.61
N VAL A 229 7.11 11.03 4.30
CA VAL A 229 8.49 10.89 4.80
C VAL A 229 9.37 12.05 4.34
N ASP A 230 9.29 12.45 3.08
CA ASP A 230 10.07 13.57 2.52
C ASP A 230 9.66 14.91 3.15
N VAL A 231 8.36 15.12 3.42
CA VAL A 231 7.86 16.30 4.15
C VAL A 231 8.46 16.35 5.54
N LEU A 232 8.40 15.27 6.32
CA LEU A 232 8.95 15.23 7.67
C LEU A 232 10.46 15.43 7.68
N LYS A 233 11.19 14.81 6.75
CA LYS A 233 12.62 15.03 6.58
C LYS A 233 12.95 16.49 6.29
N ARG A 234 12.13 17.17 5.48
CA ARG A 234 12.29 18.59 5.16
C ARG A 234 11.95 19.50 6.35
N LEU A 235 10.85 19.20 7.07
CA LEU A 235 10.44 19.95 8.26
C LEU A 235 11.47 19.88 9.38
N ARG A 236 12.12 18.74 9.57
CA ARG A 236 13.16 18.55 10.59
C ARG A 236 14.59 18.86 10.09
N GLY A 237 14.75 19.15 8.82
CA GLY A 237 16.05 19.49 8.20
C GLY A 237 16.59 20.84 8.68
N GLU A 238 17.82 21.19 8.27
CA GLU A 238 18.55 22.37 8.71
C GLU A 238 17.76 23.68 8.52
N ASN A 239 17.05 23.81 7.39
CA ASN A 239 16.21 24.96 7.04
C ASN A 239 14.71 24.69 7.26
N GLY A 240 14.37 23.70 8.07
CA GLY A 240 13.00 23.29 8.34
C GLY A 240 12.33 24.09 9.47
N CYS A 241 11.25 23.57 9.99
CA CYS A 241 10.46 24.20 11.03
C CYS A 241 11.17 24.08 12.40
N PRO A 242 11.42 25.18 13.12
CA PRO A 242 12.07 25.13 14.43
C PRO A 242 11.31 24.29 15.46
N TRP A 243 9.98 24.36 15.43
CA TRP A 243 9.13 23.59 16.36
C TRP A 243 9.25 22.08 16.11
N ASP A 244 9.17 21.63 14.85
CA ASP A 244 9.32 20.20 14.50
C ASP A 244 10.70 19.66 14.85
N ARG A 245 11.74 20.48 14.70
CA ARG A 245 13.13 20.10 15.04
C ARG A 245 13.37 19.88 16.52
N GLU A 246 12.65 20.58 17.39
CA GLU A 246 12.75 20.45 18.84
C GLU A 246 11.99 19.22 19.39
N GLN A 247 11.10 18.60 18.58
CA GLN A 247 10.32 17.45 19.05
C GLN A 247 11.19 16.23 19.32
N THR A 248 10.82 15.53 20.38
CA THR A 248 11.42 14.29 20.85
C THR A 248 10.34 13.22 21.02
N HIS A 249 10.73 11.94 21.17
CA HIS A 249 9.78 10.88 21.51
C HIS A 249 8.93 11.21 22.76
N MET A 250 9.53 11.86 23.74
CA MET A 250 8.84 12.20 24.98
C MET A 250 7.86 13.34 24.82
N SER A 251 8.17 14.36 23.98
CA SER A 251 7.22 15.45 23.71
C SER A 251 6.01 14.98 22.90
N LEU A 252 6.19 14.05 21.95
CA LEU A 252 5.15 13.54 21.07
C LEU A 252 4.33 12.38 21.69
N ARG A 253 4.75 11.85 22.85
CA ARG A 253 4.10 10.70 23.47
C ARG A 253 2.61 10.89 23.73
N ASN A 254 2.22 12.07 24.20
CA ASN A 254 0.83 12.36 24.52
C ASN A 254 0.01 12.52 23.25
N THR A 255 0.52 13.26 22.27
CA THR A 255 -0.14 13.45 20.97
C THR A 255 -0.44 12.12 20.29
N MET A 256 0.51 11.17 20.28
CA MET A 256 0.26 9.83 19.72
C MET A 256 -0.92 9.10 20.40
N ILE A 257 -1.18 9.35 21.67
CA ILE A 257 -2.34 8.78 22.39
C ILE A 257 -3.61 9.55 22.01
N GLU A 258 -3.55 10.87 21.92
CA GLU A 258 -4.65 11.76 21.54
C GLU A 258 -5.17 11.38 20.16
N GLU A 259 -4.31 11.37 19.15
CA GLU A 259 -4.70 11.00 17.77
C GLU A 259 -5.30 9.57 17.69
N ALA A 260 -4.76 8.62 18.47
CA ALA A 260 -5.32 7.28 18.53
C ALA A 260 -6.74 7.26 19.14
N TYR A 261 -7.05 8.12 20.12
CA TYR A 261 -8.39 8.25 20.68
C TYR A 261 -9.33 9.01 19.76
N GLU A 262 -8.87 10.02 19.06
CA GLU A 262 -9.65 10.77 18.05
C GLU A 262 -10.05 9.87 16.88
N ALA A 263 -9.13 9.01 16.41
CA ALA A 263 -9.47 7.97 15.44
C ALA A 263 -10.53 6.98 15.96
N VAL A 264 -10.48 6.59 17.25
CA VAL A 264 -11.50 5.74 17.87
C VAL A 264 -12.85 6.46 17.94
N ASP A 265 -12.87 7.75 18.32
CA ASP A 265 -14.09 8.56 18.37
C ASP A 265 -14.74 8.70 16.99
N ALA A 266 -13.95 8.93 15.94
CA ALA A 266 -14.43 8.97 14.55
C ALA A 266 -15.07 7.64 14.12
N ILE A 267 -14.45 6.48 14.46
CA ILE A 267 -15.01 5.15 14.23
C ILE A 267 -16.38 4.99 14.90
N GLU A 268 -16.51 5.43 16.14
CA GLU A 268 -17.74 5.28 16.93
C GLU A 268 -18.87 6.17 16.44
N ARG A 269 -18.54 7.32 15.88
CA ARG A 269 -19.51 8.22 15.24
C ARG A 269 -19.89 7.81 13.81
N ASP A 270 -19.25 6.77 13.27
CA ASP A 270 -19.37 6.36 11.85
C ASP A 270 -19.06 7.51 10.89
N ASP A 271 -18.11 8.38 11.27
CA ASP A 271 -17.67 9.56 10.54
C ASP A 271 -16.40 9.22 9.72
N MET A 272 -16.60 8.83 8.47
CA MET A 272 -15.51 8.38 7.60
C MET A 272 -14.55 9.49 7.18
N ASP A 273 -15.03 10.74 7.09
CA ASP A 273 -14.18 11.88 6.75
C ASP A 273 -13.25 12.21 7.92
N ALA A 274 -13.80 12.31 9.13
CA ALA A 274 -13.00 12.45 10.34
C ALA A 274 -12.04 11.28 10.55
N LEU A 275 -12.49 10.05 10.34
CA LEU A 275 -11.60 8.87 10.44
C LEU A 275 -10.42 8.94 9.46
N CYS A 276 -10.63 9.45 8.26
CA CYS A 276 -9.55 9.63 7.29
C CYS A 276 -8.52 10.65 7.77
N GLU A 277 -8.97 11.77 8.37
CA GLU A 277 -8.14 12.81 8.97
C GLU A 277 -7.32 12.24 10.12
N GLU A 278 -7.96 11.64 11.12
CA GLU A 278 -7.31 11.12 12.32
C GLU A 278 -6.34 9.96 12.04
N LEU A 279 -6.64 9.11 11.05
CA LEU A 279 -5.68 8.10 10.59
C LEU A 279 -4.44 8.72 9.95
N GLY A 280 -4.59 9.88 9.30
CA GLY A 280 -3.49 10.69 8.80
C GLY A 280 -2.61 11.19 9.94
N ASP A 281 -3.20 11.68 11.04
CA ASP A 281 -2.48 12.19 12.19
C ASP A 281 -1.78 11.07 12.98
N VAL A 282 -2.41 9.92 13.15
CA VAL A 282 -1.74 8.72 13.68
C VAL A 282 -0.55 8.31 12.79
N LEU A 283 -0.70 8.35 11.47
CA LEU A 283 0.38 8.04 10.52
C LEU A 283 1.52 9.06 10.62
N LEU A 284 1.19 10.34 10.77
CA LEU A 284 2.15 11.42 11.03
C LEU A 284 3.01 11.12 12.27
N GLN A 285 2.40 10.71 13.38
CA GLN A 285 3.14 10.35 14.59
C GLN A 285 4.11 9.19 14.34
N ILE A 286 3.70 8.16 13.60
CA ILE A 286 4.56 7.03 13.28
C ILE A 286 5.78 7.48 12.46
N VAL A 287 5.55 8.28 11.41
CA VAL A 287 6.63 8.77 10.54
C VAL A 287 7.54 9.75 11.29
N PHE A 288 6.96 10.57 12.17
CA PHE A 288 7.71 11.52 13.00
C PHE A 288 8.70 10.80 13.92
N HIS A 289 8.23 9.78 14.65
CA HIS A 289 9.08 8.95 15.50
C HIS A 289 10.17 8.23 14.70
N ALA A 290 9.85 7.73 13.50
CA ALA A 290 10.82 7.08 12.62
C ALA A 290 11.84 8.08 12.05
N GLN A 291 11.46 9.34 11.80
CA GLN A 291 12.35 10.38 11.33
C GLN A 291 13.35 10.80 12.42
N ILE A 292 12.93 10.90 13.68
CA ILE A 292 13.81 11.16 14.82
C ILE A 292 14.91 10.10 14.89
N GLU A 293 14.56 8.82 14.78
CA GLU A 293 15.52 7.72 14.84
C GLU A 293 16.39 7.62 13.57
N THR A 294 15.86 8.02 12.41
CA THR A 294 16.65 8.15 11.19
C THR A 294 17.78 9.16 11.37
N GLU A 295 17.53 10.28 12.05
CA GLU A 295 18.53 11.30 12.38
C GLU A 295 19.56 10.79 13.39
N ALA A 296 19.15 9.96 14.34
CA ALA A 296 20.02 9.26 15.29
C ALA A 296 20.79 8.08 14.68
N SER A 297 20.42 7.65 13.46
CA SER A 297 20.98 6.48 12.77
C SER A 297 20.68 5.13 13.44
N ASP A 298 19.57 5.03 14.20
CA ASP A 298 19.15 3.79 14.86
C ASP A 298 18.24 2.95 13.95
N PHE A 299 17.14 3.50 13.46
CA PHE A 299 16.25 2.86 12.48
C PHE A 299 15.51 3.87 11.60
N THR A 300 14.90 3.39 10.55
CA THR A 300 14.12 4.16 9.57
C THR A 300 12.67 3.71 9.51
N ILE A 301 11.81 4.47 8.84
CA ILE A 301 10.43 4.02 8.54
C ILE A 301 10.42 2.69 7.78
N ARG A 302 11.45 2.41 6.96
CA ARG A 302 11.59 1.14 6.25
C ARG A 302 11.81 -0.03 7.20
N ASP A 303 12.48 0.17 8.32
CA ASP A 303 12.68 -0.87 9.34
C ASP A 303 11.37 -1.14 10.08
N VAL A 304 10.61 -0.08 10.41
CA VAL A 304 9.28 -0.19 10.99
C VAL A 304 8.35 -1.00 10.09
N THR A 305 8.26 -0.63 8.81
CA THR A 305 7.42 -1.33 7.83
C THR A 305 7.91 -2.77 7.58
N THR A 306 9.22 -2.98 7.49
CA THR A 306 9.80 -4.32 7.33
C THR A 306 9.47 -5.21 8.53
N GLY A 307 9.56 -4.68 9.74
CA GLY A 307 9.22 -5.40 10.97
C GLY A 307 7.79 -5.90 10.98
N ILE A 308 6.83 -5.02 10.65
CA ILE A 308 5.41 -5.42 10.63
C ILE A 308 5.08 -6.35 9.47
N VAL A 309 5.64 -6.14 8.26
CA VAL A 309 5.42 -7.04 7.11
C VAL A 309 5.94 -8.44 7.40
N LYS A 310 7.17 -8.59 7.90
CA LYS A 310 7.73 -9.90 8.30
C LYS A 310 6.86 -10.59 9.34
N LYS A 311 6.38 -9.84 10.33
CA LYS A 311 5.49 -10.34 11.39
C LYS A 311 4.16 -10.83 10.80
N LEU A 312 3.53 -10.09 9.90
CA LEU A 312 2.29 -10.48 9.24
C LEU A 312 2.49 -11.74 8.39
N MET A 313 3.52 -11.79 7.56
CA MET A 313 3.84 -12.98 6.76
C MET A 313 4.09 -14.22 7.63
N TYR A 314 4.86 -14.08 8.70
CA TYR A 314 5.15 -15.18 9.63
C TYR A 314 3.89 -15.72 10.35
N ARG A 315 2.97 -14.80 10.73
CA ARG A 315 1.76 -15.18 11.49
C ARG A 315 0.59 -15.63 10.62
N HIS A 316 0.69 -15.47 9.28
CA HIS A 316 -0.35 -15.87 8.33
C HIS A 316 0.18 -16.88 7.29
N PRO A 317 0.74 -18.03 7.74
CA PRO A 317 1.30 -19.01 6.82
C PRO A 317 0.26 -19.62 5.88
N HIS A 318 -1.01 -19.57 6.23
CA HIS A 318 -2.13 -20.01 5.38
C HIS A 318 -2.38 -19.09 4.16
N VAL A 319 -1.83 -17.87 4.17
CA VAL A 319 -1.90 -16.92 3.03
C VAL A 319 -0.58 -16.93 2.25
N PHE A 320 0.56 -16.97 2.94
CA PHE A 320 1.88 -16.79 2.34
C PHE A 320 2.68 -18.09 2.15
N SER A 321 2.09 -19.24 2.51
CA SER A 321 2.69 -20.56 2.29
C SER A 321 1.62 -21.61 1.92
N ALA A 322 2.00 -22.88 1.80
CA ALA A 322 1.09 -23.96 1.43
C ALA A 322 0.21 -24.49 2.59
N LEU A 323 0.21 -23.87 3.77
CA LEU A 323 -0.59 -24.30 4.91
C LEU A 323 -2.08 -24.06 4.64
N LYS A 324 -2.90 -25.10 4.75
CA LYS A 324 -4.37 -24.99 4.65
C LYS A 324 -4.97 -24.95 6.05
N VAL A 325 -5.99 -24.14 6.23
CA VAL A 325 -6.75 -24.01 7.48
C VAL A 325 -8.24 -24.25 7.21
N SER A 326 -8.94 -24.81 8.21
CA SER A 326 -10.36 -25.19 8.09
C SER A 326 -11.33 -24.06 8.46
N GLY A 327 -10.86 -22.98 9.10
CA GLY A 327 -11.71 -21.85 9.49
C GLY A 327 -11.01 -20.87 10.45
N THR A 328 -11.77 -19.85 10.87
CA THR A 328 -11.27 -18.73 11.69
C THR A 328 -10.70 -19.16 13.04
N GLU A 329 -11.29 -20.17 13.69
CA GLU A 329 -10.80 -20.65 14.99
C GLU A 329 -9.40 -21.24 14.91
N GLU A 330 -9.11 -22.02 13.86
CA GLU A 330 -7.79 -22.60 13.64
C GLU A 330 -6.76 -21.50 13.32
N VAL A 331 -7.18 -20.48 12.55
CA VAL A 331 -6.33 -19.29 12.26
C VAL A 331 -5.94 -18.58 13.56
N LEU A 332 -6.90 -18.31 14.45
CA LEU A 332 -6.66 -17.63 15.72
C LEU A 332 -5.75 -18.45 16.65
N LYS A 333 -5.95 -19.76 16.72
CA LYS A 333 -5.10 -20.66 17.51
C LYS A 333 -3.66 -20.66 17.00
N ASN A 334 -3.47 -20.84 15.70
CA ASN A 334 -2.16 -20.83 15.06
C ASN A 334 -1.46 -19.48 15.27
N TRP A 335 -2.19 -18.38 15.16
CA TRP A 335 -1.68 -17.02 15.34
C TRP A 335 -1.16 -16.79 16.78
N GLU A 336 -1.90 -17.23 17.81
CA GLU A 336 -1.48 -17.14 19.21
C GLU A 336 -0.24 -18.00 19.50
N GLU A 337 -0.14 -19.20 18.92
CA GLU A 337 1.02 -20.07 19.05
C GLU A 337 2.27 -19.45 18.41
N LEU A 338 2.14 -18.96 17.19
CA LEU A 338 3.23 -18.29 16.46
C LEU A 338 3.70 -17.02 17.18
N LYS A 339 2.77 -16.25 17.74
CA LYS A 339 3.07 -15.06 18.54
C LYS A 339 3.84 -15.37 19.82
N LYS A 340 3.54 -16.50 20.51
CA LYS A 340 4.28 -16.96 21.68
C LYS A 340 5.71 -17.37 21.31
N LYS A 341 5.86 -18.09 20.20
CA LYS A 341 7.19 -18.53 19.69
C LYS A 341 8.05 -17.33 19.32
N GLU A 342 7.51 -16.37 18.58
CA GLU A 342 8.21 -15.16 18.15
C GLU A 342 8.74 -14.33 19.32
N LYS A 343 7.96 -14.22 20.40
CA LYS A 343 8.32 -13.42 21.57
C LYS A 343 9.19 -14.16 22.60
N HIS A 344 9.56 -15.41 22.36
CA HIS A 344 10.32 -16.24 23.29
C HIS A 344 9.74 -16.24 24.71
N ILE A 345 8.40 -16.25 24.84
CA ILE A 345 7.71 -16.24 26.13
C ILE A 345 7.62 -17.66 26.63
N HIS A 346 8.33 -17.95 27.72
CA HIS A 346 8.43 -19.29 28.31
C HIS A 346 7.53 -19.49 29.52
N SER A 347 6.99 -18.43 30.11
CA SER A 347 6.10 -18.51 31.26
C SER A 347 4.93 -17.52 31.21
N ALA A 348 3.85 -17.82 31.94
CA ALA A 348 2.71 -16.91 32.07
C ALA A 348 3.12 -15.60 32.76
N THR A 349 4.03 -15.66 33.73
CA THR A 349 4.56 -14.47 34.40
C THR A 349 5.29 -13.56 33.44
N GLU A 350 6.13 -14.09 32.54
CA GLU A 350 6.78 -13.30 31.48
C GLU A 350 5.74 -12.69 30.54
N ALA A 351 4.72 -13.47 30.17
CA ALA A 351 3.61 -12.97 29.38
C ALA A 351 2.90 -11.76 30.08
N MET A 352 2.64 -11.87 31.39
CA MET A 352 2.03 -10.80 32.16
C MET A 352 2.94 -9.57 32.29
N LYS A 353 4.22 -9.75 32.59
CA LYS A 353 5.21 -8.66 32.67
C LYS A 353 5.36 -7.89 31.33
N ALA A 354 5.10 -8.55 30.20
CA ALA A 354 5.10 -7.92 28.90
C ALA A 354 3.84 -7.05 28.59
N VAL A 355 2.90 -6.92 29.54
CA VAL A 355 1.79 -5.97 29.43
C VAL A 355 2.31 -4.57 29.81
N PRO A 356 2.27 -3.58 28.91
CA PRO A 356 2.75 -2.23 29.22
C PRO A 356 2.10 -1.64 30.47
N GLN A 357 2.90 -0.98 31.30
CA GLN A 357 2.39 -0.33 32.52
C GLN A 357 1.59 0.94 32.22
N CYS A 358 1.84 1.56 31.08
CA CYS A 358 1.18 2.79 30.64
C CYS A 358 -0.24 2.57 30.07
N PHE A 359 -0.72 1.34 29.96
CA PHE A 359 -2.09 1.09 29.51
C PHE A 359 -3.10 1.66 30.51
N PRO A 360 -4.28 2.13 30.04
CA PRO A 360 -5.41 2.43 30.91
C PRO A 360 -5.66 1.27 31.88
N SER A 361 -5.98 1.61 33.14
CA SER A 361 -5.93 0.60 34.22
C SER A 361 -6.86 -0.58 34.03
N LEU A 362 -8.09 -0.37 33.54
CA LEU A 362 -9.04 -1.46 33.29
C LEU A 362 -8.59 -2.33 32.10
N MET A 363 -8.10 -1.70 31.04
CA MET A 363 -7.53 -2.43 29.90
C MET A 363 -6.32 -3.27 30.33
N ARG A 364 -5.44 -2.72 31.17
CA ARG A 364 -4.29 -3.46 31.70
C ARG A 364 -4.73 -4.64 32.55
N ALA A 365 -5.68 -4.44 33.47
CA ALA A 365 -6.25 -5.50 34.31
C ALA A 365 -6.85 -6.63 33.45
N GLY A 366 -7.68 -6.31 32.45
CA GLY A 366 -8.26 -7.28 31.53
C GLY A 366 -7.21 -8.10 30.77
N LYS A 367 -6.12 -7.46 30.31
CA LYS A 367 -5.01 -8.15 29.64
C LYS A 367 -4.24 -9.07 30.59
N LEU A 368 -4.02 -8.70 31.85
CA LEU A 368 -3.39 -9.53 32.87
C LEU A 368 -4.25 -10.76 33.15
N GLN A 369 -5.55 -10.56 33.38
CA GLN A 369 -6.51 -11.64 33.60
C GLN A 369 -6.59 -12.60 32.42
N LYS A 370 -6.67 -12.09 31.18
CA LYS A 370 -6.68 -12.93 29.95
C LYS A 370 -5.43 -13.81 29.85
N ARG A 371 -4.27 -13.29 30.26
CA ARG A 371 -3.02 -14.08 30.25
C ARG A 371 -2.94 -15.11 31.35
N ALA A 372 -3.51 -14.82 32.54
CA ALA A 372 -3.68 -15.77 33.61
C ALA A 372 -4.64 -16.90 33.21
N ALA A 373 -5.77 -16.56 32.62
CA ALA A 373 -6.80 -17.51 32.14
C ALA A 373 -6.24 -18.54 31.15
N ALA A 374 -5.29 -18.14 30.30
CA ALA A 374 -4.62 -19.03 29.35
C ALA A 374 -3.81 -20.17 30.03
N THR A 375 -3.59 -20.13 31.33
CA THR A 375 -2.95 -21.18 32.13
C THR A 375 -3.92 -21.99 32.99
N GLY A 376 -5.23 -21.71 32.86
CA GLY A 376 -6.25 -22.29 33.72
C GLY A 376 -6.48 -21.51 35.02
N PHE A 377 -5.75 -20.42 35.24
CA PHE A 377 -5.95 -19.53 36.41
C PHE A 377 -7.00 -18.48 36.07
N ASP A 378 -8.27 -18.87 36.20
CA ASP A 378 -9.41 -18.05 35.76
C ASP A 378 -10.63 -18.24 36.69
N MET A 379 -11.60 -17.31 36.58
CA MET A 379 -12.92 -17.36 37.19
C MET A 379 -13.99 -17.40 36.12
N ASP A 380 -15.05 -18.19 36.37
CA ASP A 380 -16.26 -18.11 35.57
C ASP A 380 -17.10 -16.86 35.94
N ALA A 381 -18.14 -16.60 35.15
CA ALA A 381 -19.00 -15.43 35.37
C ALA A 381 -19.68 -15.45 36.77
N SER A 382 -20.06 -16.61 37.27
CA SER A 382 -20.72 -16.74 38.57
C SER A 382 -19.77 -16.43 39.73
N ALA A 383 -18.55 -16.98 39.67
CA ALA A 383 -17.53 -16.69 40.66
C ALA A 383 -17.09 -15.22 40.64
N ALA A 384 -16.97 -14.63 39.46
CA ALA A 384 -16.64 -13.22 39.30
C ALA A 384 -17.73 -12.30 39.88
N LEU A 385 -19.01 -12.60 39.65
CA LEU A 385 -20.13 -11.86 40.23
C LEU A 385 -20.17 -12.00 41.78
N SER A 386 -19.91 -13.21 42.29
CA SER A 386 -19.81 -13.42 43.73
C SER A 386 -18.67 -12.59 44.34
N ALA A 387 -17.49 -12.56 43.70
CA ALA A 387 -16.36 -11.77 44.18
C ALA A 387 -16.67 -10.26 44.24
N VAL A 388 -17.37 -9.72 43.23
CA VAL A 388 -17.83 -8.31 43.23
C VAL A 388 -18.78 -8.05 44.41
N THR A 389 -19.76 -8.96 44.63
CA THR A 389 -20.74 -8.83 45.72
C THR A 389 -20.07 -8.89 47.10
N GLU A 390 -19.17 -9.85 47.31
CA GLU A 390 -18.44 -10.03 48.54
C GLU A 390 -17.53 -8.83 48.83
N ALA A 391 -16.80 -8.30 47.85
CA ALA A 391 -15.98 -7.13 48.00
C ALA A 391 -16.81 -5.89 48.38
N ALA A 392 -17.95 -5.68 47.75
CA ALA A 392 -18.89 -4.59 48.05
C ALA A 392 -19.47 -4.71 49.47
N GLU A 393 -19.85 -5.91 49.91
CA GLU A 393 -20.34 -6.14 51.29
C GLU A 393 -19.25 -5.91 52.31
N ARG A 394 -18.03 -6.34 52.08
CA ARG A 394 -16.87 -6.08 52.95
C ARG A 394 -16.61 -4.57 53.08
N ILE A 395 -16.61 -3.83 51.96
CA ILE A 395 -16.47 -2.37 52.01
C ILE A 395 -17.58 -1.76 52.86
N ARG A 396 -18.83 -2.20 52.71
CA ARG A 396 -19.98 -1.70 53.48
C ARG A 396 -19.80 -1.91 54.97
N THR A 397 -19.35 -3.09 55.38
CA THR A 397 -19.12 -3.47 56.79
C THR A 397 -17.98 -2.64 57.39
N GLU A 398 -16.82 -2.62 56.76
CA GLU A 398 -15.63 -1.91 57.22
C GLU A 398 -15.84 -0.40 57.26
N TYR A 399 -16.61 0.17 56.29
CA TYR A 399 -16.97 1.58 56.30
C TYR A 399 -17.90 1.93 57.48
N ALA A 400 -18.85 1.06 57.83
CA ALA A 400 -19.74 1.23 58.97
C ALA A 400 -18.98 1.15 60.30
N ASP A 401 -17.94 0.31 60.37
CA ASP A 401 -17.09 0.12 61.57
C ASP A 401 -15.94 1.17 61.64
N SER A 402 -15.97 2.17 60.76
CA SER A 402 -14.98 3.26 60.72
C SER A 402 -13.54 2.78 60.49
N ALA A 403 -13.36 1.78 59.64
CA ALA A 403 -12.05 1.27 59.22
C ALA A 403 -11.14 2.38 58.69
N ASP A 404 -9.86 2.18 58.78
CA ASP A 404 -8.87 3.12 58.25
C ASP A 404 -8.91 3.16 56.73
N LYS A 405 -8.35 4.23 56.18
CA LYS A 405 -8.38 4.50 54.74
C LYS A 405 -7.61 3.46 53.91
N ASP A 406 -6.58 2.86 54.46
CA ASP A 406 -5.75 1.89 53.78
C ASP A 406 -6.48 0.55 53.63
N THR A 407 -7.24 0.11 54.63
CA THR A 407 -8.13 -1.04 54.58
C THR A 407 -9.21 -0.86 53.51
N LEU A 408 -9.88 0.28 53.48
CA LEU A 408 -10.90 0.59 52.46
C LEU A 408 -10.30 0.68 51.06
N TYR A 409 -9.06 1.16 50.93
CA TYR A 409 -8.35 1.20 49.65
C TYR A 409 -8.11 -0.19 49.07
N LEU A 410 -7.59 -1.14 49.86
CA LEU A 410 -7.36 -2.51 49.46
C LEU A 410 -8.65 -3.22 49.01
N LEU A 411 -9.75 -2.98 49.73
CA LEU A 411 -11.04 -3.55 49.35
C LEU A 411 -11.60 -2.93 48.05
N ALA A 412 -11.34 -1.65 47.81
CA ALA A 412 -11.71 -0.98 46.59
C ALA A 412 -10.90 -1.50 45.38
N GLU A 413 -9.61 -1.80 45.57
CA GLU A 413 -8.79 -2.48 44.53
C GLU A 413 -9.36 -3.85 44.18
N GLU A 414 -9.73 -4.64 45.21
CA GLU A 414 -10.35 -5.96 45.03
C GLU A 414 -11.67 -5.85 44.22
N LEU A 415 -12.55 -4.92 44.59
CA LEU A 415 -13.81 -4.68 43.90
C LEU A 415 -13.61 -4.31 42.44
N LEU A 416 -12.72 -3.34 42.13
CA LEU A 416 -12.44 -2.91 40.75
C LEU A 416 -11.84 -4.03 39.95
N PHE A 417 -10.90 -4.81 40.51
CA PHE A 417 -10.26 -5.89 39.80
C PHE A 417 -11.24 -7.05 39.52
N ALA A 418 -12.16 -7.38 40.47
CA ALA A 418 -13.23 -8.35 40.28
C ALA A 418 -14.24 -7.89 39.22
N ALA A 419 -14.58 -6.59 39.20
CA ALA A 419 -15.45 -6.04 38.17
C ALA A 419 -14.90 -6.25 36.74
N VAL A 420 -13.58 -6.13 36.54
CA VAL A 420 -12.95 -6.43 35.24
C VAL A 420 -13.10 -7.91 34.88
N TYR A 421 -13.04 -8.85 35.85
CA TYR A 421 -13.33 -10.26 35.57
C TYR A 421 -14.76 -10.48 35.07
N VAL A 422 -15.75 -9.78 35.67
CA VAL A 422 -17.14 -9.84 35.19
C VAL A 422 -17.24 -9.35 33.76
N MET A 423 -16.66 -8.20 33.42
CA MET A 423 -16.67 -7.66 32.05
C MET A 423 -16.06 -8.67 31.06
N ARG A 424 -14.90 -9.23 31.40
CA ARG A 424 -14.23 -10.24 30.56
C ARG A 424 -15.07 -11.51 30.40
N ALA A 425 -15.69 -12.01 31.46
CA ALA A 425 -16.55 -13.20 31.42
C ALA A 425 -17.82 -12.98 30.56
N LEU A 426 -18.29 -11.73 30.46
CA LEU A 426 -19.38 -11.31 29.60
C LEU A 426 -18.93 -11.01 28.16
N GLY A 427 -17.64 -11.10 27.85
CA GLY A 427 -17.09 -10.76 26.54
C GLY A 427 -17.05 -9.27 26.26
N LEU A 428 -17.10 -8.42 27.30
CA LEU A 428 -17.08 -6.95 27.22
C LEU A 428 -15.68 -6.41 27.51
N ASP A 429 -15.32 -5.29 26.86
CA ASP A 429 -14.13 -4.50 27.20
C ASP A 429 -14.45 -3.56 28.35
N ALA A 430 -13.73 -3.68 29.47
CA ALA A 430 -14.01 -2.92 30.69
C ALA A 430 -13.72 -1.41 30.52
N GLU A 431 -12.68 -1.04 29.76
CA GLU A 431 -12.32 0.36 29.51
C GLU A 431 -13.38 1.06 28.66
N LEU A 432 -13.74 0.44 27.52
CA LEU A 432 -14.76 0.96 26.63
C LEU A 432 -16.13 1.01 27.31
N THR A 433 -16.51 -0.03 28.06
CA THR A 433 -17.80 -0.06 28.79
C THR A 433 -17.91 1.07 29.81
N LEU A 434 -16.83 1.38 30.54
CA LEU A 434 -16.85 2.47 31.52
C LEU A 434 -16.87 3.84 30.84
N ARG A 435 -16.13 3.99 29.72
CA ARG A 435 -16.15 5.21 28.91
C ARG A 435 -17.56 5.49 28.38
N ASP A 436 -18.22 4.49 27.81
CA ASP A 436 -19.58 4.59 27.27
C ASP A 436 -20.58 4.96 28.36
N ALA A 437 -20.42 4.37 29.56
CA ALA A 437 -21.22 4.73 30.73
C ALA A 437 -20.99 6.21 31.16
N GLY A 438 -19.75 6.71 31.06
CA GLY A 438 -19.41 8.10 31.30
C GLY A 438 -20.09 9.06 30.30
N SER A 439 -20.08 8.75 29.03
CA SER A 439 -20.75 9.52 27.98
C SER A 439 -22.27 9.51 28.20
N ALA A 440 -22.85 8.33 28.42
CA ALA A 440 -24.29 8.20 28.73
C ALA A 440 -24.70 9.00 29.96
N PHE A 441 -23.86 9.01 31.00
CA PHE A 441 -24.09 9.82 32.21
C PHE A 441 -24.10 11.32 31.89
N LEU A 442 -23.15 11.81 31.11
CA LEU A 442 -23.06 13.20 30.70
C LEU A 442 -24.30 13.65 29.93
N ASP A 443 -24.72 12.88 28.94
CA ASP A 443 -25.91 13.17 28.12
C ASP A 443 -27.19 13.20 28.97
N ALA A 444 -27.35 12.22 29.85
CA ALA A 444 -28.49 12.14 30.73
C ALA A 444 -28.50 13.27 31.75
N PHE A 445 -27.33 13.63 32.29
CA PHE A 445 -27.18 14.77 33.22
C PHE A 445 -27.54 16.09 32.55
N ALA A 446 -27.07 16.33 31.31
CA ALA A 446 -27.40 17.52 30.54
C ALA A 446 -28.93 17.69 30.36
N LYS A 447 -29.67 16.61 30.11
CA LYS A 447 -31.13 16.61 30.00
C LYS A 447 -31.78 16.98 31.33
N VAL A 448 -31.34 16.36 32.45
CA VAL A 448 -31.85 16.63 33.78
C VAL A 448 -31.54 18.05 34.23
N GLU A 449 -30.35 18.58 33.93
CA GLU A 449 -29.98 19.96 34.22
C GLU A 449 -30.86 20.95 33.44
N HIS A 450 -31.10 20.69 32.17
CA HIS A 450 -31.99 21.51 31.33
C HIS A 450 -33.42 21.56 31.90
N GLU A 451 -33.99 20.38 32.22
CA GLU A 451 -35.31 20.28 32.85
C GLU A 451 -35.39 21.02 34.19
N SER A 452 -34.37 20.86 35.02
CA SER A 452 -34.26 21.55 36.31
C SER A 452 -34.26 23.09 36.18
N ARG A 453 -33.50 23.58 35.18
CA ARG A 453 -33.45 25.05 34.88
C ARG A 453 -34.80 25.54 34.36
N GLN A 454 -35.48 24.81 33.51
CA GLN A 454 -36.83 25.17 33.00
C GLN A 454 -37.87 25.25 34.13
N ASN A 455 -37.82 24.29 35.05
CA ASN A 455 -38.78 24.19 36.15
C ASN A 455 -38.40 25.02 37.39
N GLY A 456 -37.26 25.72 37.38
CA GLY A 456 -36.78 26.50 38.51
C GLY A 456 -36.45 25.65 39.74
N THR A 457 -36.20 24.34 39.57
CA THR A 457 -35.89 23.40 40.63
C THR A 457 -34.36 23.26 40.79
N LYS A 458 -33.89 22.86 41.99
CA LYS A 458 -32.47 22.50 42.19
C LYS A 458 -32.30 20.99 41.99
N LEU A 459 -31.14 20.63 41.43
CA LEU A 459 -30.74 19.22 41.36
C LEU A 459 -30.60 18.66 42.79
N GLY A 460 -31.27 17.53 43.03
CA GLY A 460 -31.17 16.80 44.30
C GLY A 460 -30.01 15.83 44.35
N PRO A 461 -29.74 15.18 45.49
CA PRO A 461 -28.72 14.12 45.57
C PRO A 461 -29.07 12.95 44.68
N LEU A 462 -28.02 12.34 44.04
CA LEU A 462 -28.17 11.16 43.21
C LEU A 462 -28.42 9.93 44.12
N THR A 463 -29.49 9.20 43.83
CA THR A 463 -29.79 7.91 44.47
C THR A 463 -29.35 6.73 43.57
N PRO A 464 -29.20 5.51 44.11
CA PRO A 464 -28.91 4.33 43.27
C PRO A 464 -29.93 4.14 42.17
N ASP A 465 -31.23 4.27 42.44
CA ASP A 465 -32.31 4.20 41.45
C ASP A 465 -32.21 5.33 40.41
N GLY A 466 -31.81 6.53 40.88
CA GLY A 466 -31.57 7.69 40.03
C GLY A 466 -30.40 7.46 39.06
N LEU A 467 -29.30 6.88 39.53
CA LEU A 467 -28.17 6.51 38.68
C LEU A 467 -28.59 5.49 37.63
N HIS A 468 -29.30 4.44 38.04
CA HIS A 468 -29.80 3.43 37.11
C HIS A 468 -30.72 4.05 36.05
N ALA A 469 -31.66 4.90 36.47
CA ALA A 469 -32.57 5.59 35.56
C ALA A 469 -31.85 6.55 34.62
N LEU A 470 -30.77 7.23 35.04
CA LEU A 470 -29.96 8.09 34.21
C LEU A 470 -29.28 7.30 33.08
N LEU A 471 -28.62 6.22 33.43
CA LEU A 471 -27.89 5.37 32.44
C LEU A 471 -28.85 4.65 31.47
N GLN A 472 -30.12 4.41 31.85
CA GLN A 472 -31.14 3.83 30.95
C GLN A 472 -31.76 4.88 30.01
N ARG A 473 -31.82 6.15 30.38
CA ARG A 473 -32.35 7.23 29.51
C ARG A 473 -31.42 7.65 28.36
N ALA A 474 -30.18 7.25 28.42
CA ALA A 474 -29.16 7.56 27.42
C ALA A 474 -29.16 6.56 26.23
N LYS A 475 -29.84 5.43 26.39
CA LYS A 475 -30.07 4.42 25.33
C LYS A 475 -31.40 4.70 24.63
#